data_7141946674350b9b9a5140efd4587cb3
#
_entry.id   7141946674350b9b9a5140efd4587cb3
#
_cell.length_a   1.000
_cell.length_b   1.000
_cell.length_c   1.000
_cell.angle_alpha   90.00
_cell.angle_beta   90.00
_cell.angle_gamma   90.00
#
_symmetry.space_group_name_H-M   'P 1'
#
loop_
_entity.id
_entity.type
_entity.pdbx_description
1 polymer ?
#
loop_
_entity_poly.entity_id
_entity_poly.type
_entity_poly.pdbx_seq_one_letter_code
_entity_poly.pdbx_strand_id
1 'polypeptide(L)'
;DGIINDDDRTIIGNPHPDFTYGINISVSYDAFDLNIFGNGSQGNDVFNYTRFFADFNTFQGNRSKRSLYEAWQPSNPTAPREQWVAANPNATSPIMDANDQISNQVTDYLIEDGSFFRIRNIQLTYTIPQVLRSKLGLGNLKVYLQEQNMFTFTGYTGLNPEIQSNADTTIGFDGGYMPVSKTILFG
;
A
#
# COMPACT_ATOMS: atom_id res chain seq x y z
N ASP A 1 8.66 33.33 -7.70
CA ASP A 1 9.58 34.28 -7.05
C ASP A 1 10.84 33.58 -6.51
N GLY A 2 10.84 32.24 -6.42
CA GLY A 2 11.96 31.42 -5.94
C GLY A 2 11.99 31.23 -4.42
N ILE A 3 10.94 31.62 -3.72
CA ILE A 3 10.75 31.44 -2.26
C ILE A 3 9.53 30.58 -2.04
N ILE A 4 9.69 29.40 -1.44
CA ILE A 4 8.58 28.52 -1.08
C ILE A 4 7.93 29.04 0.22
N ASN A 5 6.63 29.40 0.15
CA ASN A 5 5.88 29.96 1.26
C ASN A 5 4.39 29.55 1.19
N ASP A 6 3.54 30.19 2.00
CA ASP A 6 2.11 29.88 2.06
C ASP A 6 1.33 30.15 0.75
N ASP A 7 1.85 31.01 -0.12
CA ASP A 7 1.24 31.32 -1.42
C ASP A 7 1.39 30.16 -2.43
N ASP A 8 2.35 29.24 -2.17
CA ASP A 8 2.59 28.04 -3.00
C ASP A 8 1.72 26.85 -2.62
N ARG A 9 0.83 27.00 -1.63
CA ARG A 9 -0.06 25.92 -1.20
C ARG A 9 -1.10 25.60 -2.27
N THR A 10 -1.23 24.31 -2.59
CA THR A 10 -2.22 23.81 -3.52
C THR A 10 -2.79 22.48 -3.03
N ILE A 11 -3.85 22.00 -3.66
CA ILE A 11 -4.39 20.66 -3.43
C ILE A 11 -3.44 19.67 -4.11
N ILE A 12 -2.85 18.76 -3.34
CA ILE A 12 -1.83 17.80 -3.81
C ILE A 12 -2.36 16.37 -3.93
N GLY A 13 -3.61 16.10 -3.56
CA GLY A 13 -4.21 14.78 -3.70
C GLY A 13 -5.66 14.73 -3.26
N ASN A 14 -6.33 13.62 -3.57
CA ASN A 14 -7.70 13.32 -3.19
C ASN A 14 -7.77 11.92 -2.56
N PRO A 15 -8.10 11.79 -1.26
CA PRO A 15 -8.16 10.48 -0.61
C PRO A 15 -9.40 9.65 -0.98
N HIS A 16 -10.38 10.26 -1.65
CA HIS A 16 -11.59 9.55 -2.06
C HIS A 16 -11.36 8.82 -3.38
N PRO A 17 -11.70 7.53 -3.47
CA PRO A 17 -11.57 6.79 -4.70
C PRO A 17 -12.60 7.25 -5.75
N ASP A 18 -12.22 7.18 -7.01
CA ASP A 18 -13.14 7.37 -8.12
C ASP A 18 -14.21 6.28 -8.14
N PHE A 19 -13.79 5.05 -7.86
CA PHE A 19 -14.71 3.92 -7.68
C PHE A 19 -14.10 2.79 -6.86
N THR A 20 -14.98 1.99 -6.27
CA THR A 20 -14.65 0.73 -5.62
C THR A 20 -15.38 -0.41 -6.33
N TYR A 21 -14.80 -1.60 -6.33
CA TYR A 21 -15.38 -2.74 -7.02
C TYR A 21 -15.11 -4.06 -6.31
N GLY A 22 -15.95 -5.04 -6.58
CA GLY A 22 -15.79 -6.42 -6.10
C GLY A 22 -16.03 -7.40 -7.23
N ILE A 23 -15.25 -8.47 -7.28
CA ILE A 23 -15.36 -9.55 -8.24
C ILE A 23 -15.52 -10.84 -7.47
N ASN A 24 -16.57 -11.60 -7.80
CA ASN A 24 -16.78 -12.95 -7.27
C ASN A 24 -16.88 -13.94 -8.45
N ILE A 25 -16.03 -14.96 -8.41
CA ILE A 25 -15.99 -16.04 -9.41
C ILE A 25 -16.27 -17.33 -8.68
N SER A 26 -17.33 -18.04 -9.11
CA SER A 26 -17.68 -19.35 -8.57
C SER A 26 -17.75 -20.35 -9.73
N VAL A 27 -17.01 -21.44 -9.61
CA VAL A 27 -16.96 -22.50 -10.61
C VAL A 27 -17.14 -23.84 -9.91
N SER A 28 -18.13 -24.62 -10.39
CA SER A 28 -18.37 -25.98 -9.93
C SER A 28 -18.08 -26.97 -11.04
N TYR A 29 -17.29 -27.98 -10.74
CA TYR A 29 -17.00 -29.07 -11.66
C TYR A 29 -16.96 -30.40 -10.92
N ASP A 30 -17.89 -31.29 -11.26
CA ASP A 30 -18.11 -32.59 -10.59
C ASP A 30 -18.25 -32.43 -9.07
N ALA A 31 -17.31 -32.94 -8.30
CA ALA A 31 -17.28 -32.85 -6.84
C ALA A 31 -16.52 -31.63 -6.30
N PHE A 32 -15.98 -30.79 -7.16
CA PHE A 32 -15.18 -29.60 -6.79
C PHE A 32 -15.97 -28.31 -6.96
N ASP A 33 -15.89 -27.46 -5.98
CA ASP A 33 -16.38 -26.09 -6.00
C ASP A 33 -15.20 -25.14 -5.73
N LEU A 34 -14.91 -24.21 -6.65
CA LEU A 34 -13.94 -23.13 -6.49
C LEU A 34 -14.69 -21.82 -6.34
N ASN A 35 -14.35 -21.05 -5.29
CA ASN A 35 -14.82 -19.71 -5.10
C ASN A 35 -13.65 -18.75 -4.92
N ILE A 36 -13.62 -17.66 -5.69
CA ILE A 36 -12.61 -16.60 -5.61
C ILE A 36 -13.34 -15.27 -5.46
N PHE A 37 -13.03 -14.55 -4.39
CA PHE A 37 -13.54 -13.21 -4.16
C PHE A 37 -12.39 -12.22 -4.01
N GLY A 38 -12.49 -11.10 -4.71
CA GLY A 38 -11.58 -9.98 -4.59
C GLY A 38 -12.31 -8.65 -4.64
N ASN A 39 -11.68 -7.63 -4.07
CA ASN A 39 -12.16 -6.26 -4.16
C ASN A 39 -11.00 -5.28 -4.35
N GLY A 40 -11.32 -4.11 -4.86
CA GLY A 40 -10.35 -3.06 -5.10
C GLY A 40 -10.93 -1.67 -4.98
N SER A 41 -10.02 -0.70 -4.96
CA SER A 41 -10.26 0.73 -4.99
C SER A 41 -9.36 1.35 -6.04
N GLN A 42 -9.83 2.37 -6.74
CA GLN A 42 -9.08 3.04 -7.80
C GLN A 42 -9.22 4.56 -7.68
N GLY A 43 -8.11 5.27 -7.95
CA GLY A 43 -8.09 6.72 -8.07
C GLY A 43 -7.99 7.48 -6.73
N ASN A 44 -7.80 6.79 -5.63
CA ASN A 44 -7.56 7.45 -4.35
C ASN A 44 -6.06 7.69 -4.10
N ASP A 45 -5.73 8.85 -3.55
CA ASP A 45 -4.40 9.16 -3.07
C ASP A 45 -4.24 8.80 -1.60
N VAL A 46 -3.02 8.41 -1.23
CA VAL A 46 -2.61 8.11 0.14
C VAL A 46 -1.46 9.01 0.55
N PHE A 47 -1.62 9.69 1.68
CA PHE A 47 -0.54 10.38 2.34
C PHE A 47 0.29 9.37 3.14
N ASN A 48 1.46 8.99 2.60
CA ASN A 48 2.35 8.01 3.20
C ASN A 48 3.23 8.65 4.28
N TYR A 49 2.68 8.74 5.50
CA TYR A 49 3.40 9.34 6.61
C TYR A 49 4.58 8.48 7.11
N THR A 50 4.57 7.18 6.85
CA THR A 50 5.71 6.31 7.15
C THR A 50 6.94 6.66 6.33
N ARG A 51 6.73 7.13 5.09
CA ARG A 51 7.78 7.64 4.21
C ARG A 51 8.46 8.89 4.78
N PHE A 52 7.70 9.75 5.47
CA PHE A 52 8.24 10.92 6.16
C PHE A 52 9.32 10.52 7.18
N PHE A 53 9.06 9.50 7.99
CA PHE A 53 10.04 9.03 8.97
C PHE A 53 11.22 8.28 8.34
N ALA A 54 10.99 7.59 7.24
CA ALA A 54 12.00 6.75 6.60
C ALA A 54 12.94 7.54 5.67
N ASP A 55 12.45 8.58 5.01
CA ASP A 55 13.19 9.31 3.97
C ASP A 55 13.76 10.65 4.45
N PHE A 56 13.13 11.33 5.42
CA PHE A 56 13.63 12.59 5.93
C PHE A 56 14.52 12.46 7.16
N ASN A 57 15.48 13.38 7.33
CA ASN A 57 16.41 13.37 8.46
C ASN A 57 15.84 14.04 9.72
N THR A 58 14.54 13.86 9.99
CA THR A 58 13.83 14.49 11.11
C THR A 58 13.97 13.69 12.40
N PHE A 59 14.13 12.38 12.30
CA PHE A 59 14.22 11.47 13.45
C PHE A 59 15.50 10.66 13.45
N GLN A 60 15.96 10.30 14.65
CA GLN A 60 17.03 9.32 14.82
C GLN A 60 16.47 7.93 14.55
N GLY A 61 17.10 7.16 13.68
CA GLY A 61 16.67 5.80 13.36
C GLY A 61 17.18 5.32 12.02
N ASN A 62 16.65 4.18 11.60
CA ASN A 62 16.94 3.60 10.30
C ASN A 62 16.30 4.41 9.19
N ARG A 63 17.01 4.51 8.06
CA ARG A 63 16.58 5.20 6.86
C ARG A 63 16.19 4.21 5.78
N SER A 64 15.37 4.66 4.83
CA SER A 64 15.08 3.88 3.64
C SER A 64 16.33 3.79 2.74
N LYS A 65 16.38 2.74 1.91
CA LYS A 65 17.41 2.67 0.87
C LYS A 65 17.28 3.80 -0.16
N ARG A 66 16.06 4.28 -0.37
CA ARG A 66 15.76 5.40 -1.26
C ARG A 66 16.49 6.66 -0.82
N SER A 67 16.42 7.02 0.46
CA SER A 67 17.11 8.19 0.99
C SER A 67 18.65 8.08 0.87
N LEU A 68 19.19 6.87 0.77
CA LEU A 68 20.63 6.66 0.58
C LEU A 68 21.07 6.75 -0.89
N TYR A 69 20.30 6.14 -1.80
CA TYR A 69 20.72 5.99 -3.20
C TYR A 69 20.06 6.96 -4.16
N GLU A 70 18.91 7.49 -3.82
CA GLU A 70 18.06 8.30 -4.69
C GLU A 70 17.94 9.76 -4.20
N ALA A 71 18.52 10.09 -3.02
CA ALA A 71 18.47 11.44 -2.50
C ALA A 71 19.25 12.40 -3.38
N TRP A 72 18.70 13.61 -3.56
CA TRP A 72 19.38 14.70 -4.25
C TRP A 72 20.69 15.03 -3.53
N GLN A 73 21.76 15.21 -4.30
CA GLN A 73 23.09 15.53 -3.79
C GLN A 73 23.67 16.72 -4.55
N PRO A 74 24.27 17.69 -3.83
CA PRO A 74 25.00 18.78 -4.48
C PRO A 74 26.34 18.29 -5.05
N SER A 75 26.72 18.81 -6.20
CA SER A 75 28.03 18.55 -6.83
C SER A 75 29.19 19.05 -5.98
N ASN A 76 28.98 20.12 -5.22
CA ASN A 76 29.91 20.66 -4.25
C ASN A 76 29.20 20.98 -2.93
N PRO A 77 29.21 20.07 -1.96
CA PRO A 77 28.50 20.26 -0.67
C PRO A 77 29.15 21.32 0.22
N THR A 78 30.37 21.78 -0.11
CA THR A 78 31.08 22.83 0.66
C THR A 78 30.78 24.23 0.15
N ALA A 79 30.17 24.35 -1.03
CA ALA A 79 29.72 25.63 -1.55
C ALA A 79 28.53 26.19 -0.79
N PRO A 80 28.28 27.51 -0.78
CA PRO A 80 27.02 28.07 -0.34
C PRO A 80 25.82 27.45 -1.07
N ARG A 81 24.68 27.28 -0.39
CA ARG A 81 23.48 26.61 -0.94
C ARG A 81 22.98 27.23 -2.25
N GLU A 82 23.10 28.52 -2.38
CA GLU A 82 22.72 29.29 -3.59
C GLU A 82 23.50 28.88 -4.83
N GLN A 83 24.64 28.20 -4.63
CA GLN A 83 25.53 27.72 -5.70
C GLN A 83 25.43 26.22 -5.96
N TRP A 84 24.53 25.53 -5.23
CA TRP A 84 24.38 24.10 -5.37
C TRP A 84 23.78 23.74 -6.72
N VAL A 85 24.44 22.81 -7.40
CA VAL A 85 23.99 22.18 -8.63
C VAL A 85 23.90 20.69 -8.38
N ALA A 86 22.91 20.01 -8.92
CA ALA A 86 22.72 18.59 -8.73
C ALA A 86 23.92 17.77 -9.25
N ALA A 87 24.49 16.92 -8.42
CA ALA A 87 25.40 15.85 -8.86
C ALA A 87 24.61 14.70 -9.52
N ASN A 88 23.34 14.52 -9.12
CA ASN A 88 22.42 13.49 -9.59
C ASN A 88 21.08 14.10 -10.04
N PRO A 89 20.99 14.67 -11.25
CA PRO A 89 19.81 15.40 -11.72
C PRO A 89 18.53 14.54 -11.80
N ASN A 90 18.66 13.22 -11.75
CA ASN A 90 17.54 12.26 -11.74
C ASN A 90 17.17 11.80 -10.32
N ALA A 91 17.54 12.53 -9.29
CA ALA A 91 17.17 12.24 -7.92
C ALA A 91 15.64 12.19 -7.77
N THR A 92 15.14 11.18 -7.09
CA THR A 92 13.70 10.97 -6.82
C THR A 92 13.33 11.23 -5.37
N SER A 93 14.33 11.53 -4.52
CA SER A 93 14.16 11.79 -3.10
C SER A 93 14.81 13.14 -2.74
N PRO A 94 14.25 13.90 -1.78
CA PRO A 94 14.83 15.15 -1.31
C PRO A 94 16.23 14.96 -0.72
N ILE A 95 16.95 16.10 -0.59
CA ILE A 95 18.26 16.12 0.06
C ILE A 95 18.16 15.64 1.52
N MET A 96 19.15 14.89 1.95
CA MET A 96 19.34 14.46 3.33
C MET A 96 20.03 15.53 4.16
N ASP A 97 19.33 16.62 4.44
CA ASP A 97 19.88 17.74 5.24
C ASP A 97 19.03 17.97 6.49
N ALA A 98 19.65 17.89 7.66
CA ALA A 98 18.98 18.12 8.96
C ALA A 98 18.49 19.58 9.12
N ASN A 99 19.06 20.52 8.36
CA ASN A 99 18.69 21.94 8.40
C ASN A 99 17.65 22.31 7.34
N ASP A 100 17.23 21.34 6.51
CA ASP A 100 16.18 21.55 5.53
C ASP A 100 14.82 21.60 6.24
N GLN A 101 14.23 22.79 6.25
CA GLN A 101 12.91 23.02 6.85
C GLN A 101 11.77 22.95 5.83
N ILE A 102 12.08 22.91 4.54
CA ILE A 102 11.12 22.93 3.45
C ILE A 102 10.70 21.52 3.07
N SER A 103 11.66 20.64 2.79
CA SER A 103 11.36 19.25 2.41
C SER A 103 10.66 18.45 3.53
N ASN A 104 10.75 18.92 4.78
CA ASN A 104 10.05 18.34 5.92
C ASN A 104 8.56 18.74 6.01
N GLN A 105 8.08 19.60 5.13
CA GLN A 105 6.67 19.98 5.07
C GLN A 105 5.85 18.91 4.35
N VAL A 106 4.52 19.05 4.44
CA VAL A 106 3.60 18.22 3.67
C VAL A 106 3.72 18.61 2.19
N THR A 107 4.28 17.72 1.39
CA THR A 107 4.51 17.92 -0.04
C THR A 107 3.94 16.74 -0.84
N ASP A 108 3.84 16.89 -2.14
CA ASP A 108 3.42 15.85 -3.09
C ASP A 108 4.35 14.62 -3.06
N TYR A 109 5.60 14.78 -2.63
CA TYR A 109 6.52 13.67 -2.40
C TYR A 109 5.97 12.57 -1.47
N LEU A 110 5.09 12.94 -0.53
CA LEU A 110 4.46 12.03 0.43
C LEU A 110 3.12 11.49 -0.04
N ILE A 111 2.63 11.95 -1.20
CA ILE A 111 1.38 11.49 -1.79
C ILE A 111 1.67 10.37 -2.79
N GLU A 112 0.97 9.26 -2.65
CA GLU A 112 1.11 8.10 -3.53
C GLU A 112 -0.26 7.61 -4.00
N ASP A 113 -0.30 6.99 -5.18
CA ASP A 113 -1.48 6.29 -5.65
C ASP A 113 -1.81 5.12 -4.71
N GLY A 114 -2.95 5.20 -4.05
CA GLY A 114 -3.49 4.19 -3.15
C GLY A 114 -4.33 3.12 -3.84
N SER A 115 -4.40 3.13 -5.15
CA SER A 115 -5.17 2.14 -5.91
C SER A 115 -4.67 0.72 -5.63
N PHE A 116 -5.61 -0.21 -5.46
CA PHE A 116 -5.27 -1.61 -5.23
C PHE A 116 -6.36 -2.56 -5.73
N PHE A 117 -5.96 -3.81 -5.93
CA PHE A 117 -6.86 -4.96 -6.01
C PHE A 117 -6.35 -6.05 -5.09
N ARG A 118 -7.23 -6.60 -4.24
CA ARG A 118 -6.89 -7.67 -3.30
C ARG A 118 -7.78 -8.87 -3.49
N ILE A 119 -7.16 -10.06 -3.63
CA ILE A 119 -7.86 -11.32 -3.54
C ILE A 119 -8.08 -11.63 -2.06
N ARG A 120 -9.33 -11.49 -1.62
CA ARG A 120 -9.75 -11.65 -0.24
C ARG A 120 -9.89 -13.09 0.16
N ASN A 121 -10.37 -13.89 -0.76
CA ASN A 121 -10.69 -15.28 -0.49
C ASN A 121 -10.50 -16.14 -1.75
N ILE A 122 -9.81 -17.26 -1.58
CA ILE A 122 -9.78 -18.35 -2.55
C ILE A 122 -10.17 -19.60 -1.76
N GLN A 123 -11.26 -20.26 -2.13
CA GLN A 123 -11.71 -21.47 -1.46
C GLN A 123 -11.94 -22.57 -2.49
N LEU A 124 -11.27 -23.68 -2.31
CA LEU A 124 -11.51 -24.92 -3.02
C LEU A 124 -12.17 -25.91 -2.09
N THR A 125 -13.35 -26.36 -2.45
CA THR A 125 -14.15 -27.35 -1.68
C THR A 125 -14.27 -28.63 -2.49
N TYR A 126 -14.12 -29.75 -1.84
CA TYR A 126 -14.35 -31.09 -2.42
C TYR A 126 -15.47 -31.79 -1.66
N THR A 127 -16.52 -32.18 -2.39
CA THR A 127 -17.66 -32.93 -1.81
C THR A 127 -17.35 -34.41 -1.92
N ILE A 128 -17.26 -35.11 -0.79
CA ILE A 128 -16.97 -36.53 -0.75
C ILE A 128 -18.10 -37.33 -1.42
N PRO A 129 -17.81 -38.24 -2.35
CA PRO A 129 -18.82 -39.04 -3.05
C PRO A 129 -19.70 -39.85 -2.13
N GLN A 130 -20.98 -40.02 -2.53
CA GLN A 130 -21.98 -40.69 -1.71
C GLN A 130 -21.57 -42.14 -1.31
N VAL A 131 -20.88 -42.86 -2.19
CA VAL A 131 -20.41 -44.23 -1.92
C VAL A 131 -19.51 -44.31 -0.70
N LEU A 132 -18.67 -43.29 -0.49
CA LEU A 132 -17.78 -43.22 0.68
C LEU A 132 -18.52 -42.72 1.91
N ARG A 133 -19.39 -41.72 1.76
CA ARG A 133 -20.16 -41.13 2.88
C ARG A 133 -21.09 -42.15 3.51
N SER A 134 -21.79 -42.96 2.69
CA SER A 134 -22.75 -43.98 3.17
C SER A 134 -22.07 -45.06 4.00
N LYS A 135 -20.83 -45.43 3.67
CA LYS A 135 -20.04 -46.39 4.47
C LYS A 135 -19.70 -45.86 5.87
N LEU A 136 -19.65 -44.55 6.03
CA LEU A 136 -19.34 -43.84 7.28
C LEU A 136 -20.60 -43.44 8.04
N GLY A 137 -21.81 -43.71 7.50
CA GLY A 137 -23.06 -43.27 8.06
C GLY A 137 -23.30 -41.78 8.05
N LEU A 138 -22.61 -41.03 7.18
CA LEU A 138 -22.66 -39.58 7.08
C LEU A 138 -23.57 -39.11 5.96
N GLY A 139 -24.42 -38.12 6.23
CA GLY A 139 -25.33 -37.52 5.25
C GLY A 139 -24.60 -36.65 4.23
N ASN A 140 -23.77 -35.72 4.68
CA ASN A 140 -22.96 -34.86 3.86
C ASN A 140 -21.57 -34.67 4.45
N LEU A 141 -20.54 -34.75 3.61
CA LEU A 141 -19.16 -34.51 4.00
C LEU A 141 -18.45 -33.72 2.92
N LYS A 142 -17.90 -32.57 3.29
CA LYS A 142 -17.09 -31.71 2.43
C LYS A 142 -15.77 -31.44 3.12
N VAL A 143 -14.71 -31.35 2.35
CA VAL A 143 -13.41 -30.84 2.80
C VAL A 143 -13.08 -29.60 2.00
N TYR A 144 -12.41 -28.65 2.61
CA TYR A 144 -12.04 -27.42 1.92
C TYR A 144 -10.65 -26.95 2.32
N LEU A 145 -10.03 -26.24 1.37
CA LEU A 145 -8.85 -25.41 1.56
C LEU A 145 -9.25 -23.99 1.23
N GLN A 146 -8.94 -23.07 2.14
CA GLN A 146 -9.26 -21.65 1.97
C GLN A 146 -8.02 -20.81 2.25
N GLU A 147 -7.77 -19.83 1.37
CA GLU A 147 -6.73 -18.82 1.52
C GLU A 147 -7.38 -17.45 1.65
N GLN A 148 -6.92 -16.63 2.61
CA GLN A 148 -7.42 -15.29 2.82
C GLN A 148 -6.31 -14.26 2.67
N ASN A 149 -6.60 -13.15 1.96
CA ASN A 149 -5.72 -12.01 1.74
C ASN A 149 -4.35 -12.37 1.13
N MET A 150 -4.29 -13.43 0.33
CA MET A 150 -3.03 -13.99 -0.18
C MET A 150 -2.32 -13.01 -1.12
N PHE A 151 -3.06 -12.35 -2.01
CA PHE A 151 -2.50 -11.49 -3.05
C PHE A 151 -3.09 -10.09 -2.99
N THR A 152 -2.21 -9.08 -3.00
CA THR A 152 -2.55 -7.66 -3.14
C THR A 152 -1.73 -7.09 -4.29
N PHE A 153 -2.39 -6.49 -5.26
CA PHE A 153 -1.81 -5.83 -6.41
C PHE A 153 -1.97 -4.32 -6.22
N THR A 154 -0.87 -3.59 -6.12
CA THR A 154 -0.84 -2.15 -5.87
C THR A 154 0.51 -1.57 -6.27
N GLY A 155 0.52 -0.30 -6.64
CA GLY A 155 1.72 0.52 -6.80
C GLY A 155 2.16 1.22 -5.50
N TYR A 156 1.32 1.20 -4.46
CA TYR A 156 1.61 1.85 -3.19
C TYR A 156 2.83 1.24 -2.51
N THR A 157 3.73 2.09 -2.01
CA THR A 157 5.01 1.65 -1.41
C THR A 157 4.95 1.42 0.10
N GLY A 158 3.86 1.83 0.76
CA GLY A 158 3.63 1.57 2.18
C GLY A 158 3.22 0.14 2.48
N LEU A 159 2.92 -0.15 3.74
CA LEU A 159 2.64 -1.51 4.21
C LEU A 159 1.28 -2.06 3.76
N ASN A 160 0.28 -1.18 3.65
CA ASN A 160 -1.08 -1.56 3.29
C ASN A 160 -1.77 -0.43 2.51
N PRO A 161 -2.17 -0.63 1.25
CA PRO A 161 -2.88 0.40 0.49
C PRO A 161 -4.31 0.66 0.98
N GLU A 162 -4.89 -0.29 1.70
CA GLU A 162 -6.22 -0.17 2.28
C GLU A 162 -6.13 0.53 3.64
N ILE A 163 -6.14 1.86 3.60
CA ILE A 163 -6.06 2.68 4.80
C ILE A 163 -7.42 2.70 5.49
N GLN A 164 -7.44 2.29 6.75
CA GLN A 164 -8.62 2.38 7.60
C GLN A 164 -8.60 3.70 8.34
N SER A 165 -9.59 4.54 8.10
CA SER A 165 -9.76 5.78 8.85
C SER A 165 -10.89 5.63 9.86
N ASN A 166 -10.67 6.10 11.08
CA ASN A 166 -11.69 6.18 12.12
C ASN A 166 -12.33 7.57 12.22
N ALA A 167 -11.89 8.51 11.39
CA ALA A 167 -12.39 9.88 11.36
C ALA A 167 -12.24 10.48 9.96
N ASP A 168 -13.16 11.35 9.59
CA ASP A 168 -13.17 12.02 8.28
C ASP A 168 -11.89 12.84 8.03
N THR A 169 -11.25 13.31 9.09
CA THR A 169 -10.01 14.10 9.02
C THR A 169 -8.75 13.27 8.75
N THR A 170 -8.84 11.94 8.76
CA THR A 170 -7.70 11.03 8.58
C THR A 170 -7.89 10.06 7.42
N ILE A 171 -8.88 10.33 6.54
CA ILE A 171 -9.07 9.55 5.31
C ILE A 171 -7.80 9.67 4.46
N GLY A 172 -7.27 8.53 4.00
CA GLY A 172 -6.07 8.49 3.17
C GLY A 172 -4.75 8.75 3.90
N PHE A 173 -4.77 8.90 5.23
CA PHE A 173 -3.54 9.08 6.02
C PHE A 173 -2.99 7.74 6.49
N ASP A 174 -1.81 7.33 5.99
CA ASP A 174 -1.10 6.13 6.44
C ASP A 174 -0.09 6.45 7.55
N GLY A 175 -0.51 6.27 8.79
CA GLY A 175 0.34 6.38 10.00
C GLY A 175 1.16 5.13 10.31
N GLY A 176 1.28 4.17 9.37
CA GLY A 176 1.95 2.89 9.58
C GLY A 176 1.01 1.76 9.95
N TYR A 177 -0.13 1.67 9.29
CA TYR A 177 -1.08 0.59 9.51
C TYR A 177 -0.51 -0.77 9.12
N MET A 178 -0.69 -1.72 10.01
CA MET A 178 -0.23 -3.09 9.79
C MET A 178 -0.98 -3.72 8.59
N PRO A 179 -0.27 -4.49 7.75
CA PRO A 179 -0.93 -5.21 6.68
C PRO A 179 -1.89 -6.26 7.24
N VAL A 180 -2.95 -6.55 6.49
CA VAL A 180 -3.87 -7.65 6.84
C VAL A 180 -3.16 -8.99 6.79
N SER A 181 -3.48 -9.86 7.74
CA SER A 181 -2.87 -11.19 7.82
C SER A 181 -3.25 -12.06 6.63
N LYS A 182 -2.28 -12.79 6.11
CA LYS A 182 -2.51 -13.90 5.19
C LYS A 182 -2.83 -15.14 6.01
N THR A 183 -3.91 -15.83 5.67
CA THR A 183 -4.38 -16.97 6.45
C THR A 183 -4.70 -18.14 5.53
N ILE A 184 -4.30 -19.34 5.94
CA ILE A 184 -4.66 -20.60 5.28
C ILE A 184 -5.49 -21.41 6.26
N LEU A 185 -6.66 -21.84 5.83
CA LEU A 185 -7.61 -22.63 6.60
C LEU A 185 -7.90 -23.93 5.86
N PHE A 186 -8.09 -25.01 6.60
CA PHE A 186 -8.55 -26.28 6.07
C PHE A 186 -9.59 -26.89 7.02
N GLY A 187 -10.54 -27.61 6.48
CA GLY A 187 -11.59 -28.26 7.26
C GLY A 187 -12.35 -29.29 6.44
#